data_b413c622490347abf26280fbdf5b88a3
#
_entry.id   b413c622490347abf26280fbdf5b88a3
#
_cell.length_a   1.000
_cell.length_b   1.000
_cell.length_c   1.000
_cell.angle_alpha   90.00
_cell.angle_beta   90.00
_cell.angle_gamma   90.00
#
_symmetry.space_group_name_H-M   'P 1'
#
loop_
_entity.id
_entity.type
_entity.pdbx_description
1 polymer ?
#
loop_
_entity_poly.entity_id
_entity_poly.type
_entity_poly.pdbx_seq_one_letter_code
_entity_poly.pdbx_strand_id
1 'polypeptide(L)'
;AILLEDPHADVIIGGDLNCYYNHKAVFGDRFEETGVNDILPTHGDEKRMAGPEAGGLYNLWFELPKQERGSEVYRGYWGTLMQILLAPGLYDNQGIQYVDNSFDRLTIPGENVDARWGRPMRWNNVGGGVGYSDHLPLVARFRVLDEDTDGWMSLENPTREAFTDDRPRMDFRLRDRRAVPDAEGLANLGERDRATLLGELFRLDTVLVSEKPARVRIGDLEMQIYAPMREIRNRLDDLSVGDRLKTYATLETYRGRFQFVIHDPGWILKD
;
A
#
# COMPACT_ATOMS: atom_id res chain seq x y z
N ALA A 1 -24.73 10.61 -14.59
CA ALA A 1 -25.87 10.27 -15.47
C ALA A 1 -26.70 9.16 -14.83
N ILE A 2 -26.16 7.93 -14.67
CA ILE A 2 -26.94 6.75 -14.19
C ILE A 2 -27.72 7.08 -12.91
N LEU A 3 -27.06 7.51 -11.84
CA LEU A 3 -27.70 7.82 -10.55
C LEU A 3 -28.62 9.06 -10.57
N LEU A 4 -28.57 9.88 -11.63
CA LEU A 4 -29.52 10.97 -11.85
C LEU A 4 -30.82 10.45 -12.49
N GLU A 5 -30.74 9.39 -13.28
CA GLU A 5 -31.88 8.75 -13.94
C GLU A 5 -32.54 7.72 -13.02
N ASP A 6 -31.72 6.94 -12.30
CA ASP A 6 -32.14 5.96 -11.32
C ASP A 6 -31.26 6.05 -10.05
N PRO A 7 -31.74 6.72 -8.99
CA PRO A 7 -31.01 6.82 -7.73
C PRO A 7 -30.80 5.49 -6.99
N HIS A 8 -31.59 4.47 -7.33
CA HIS A 8 -31.54 3.12 -6.78
C HIS A 8 -30.75 2.12 -7.62
N ALA A 9 -30.09 2.59 -8.68
CA ALA A 9 -29.26 1.72 -9.50
C ALA A 9 -28.12 1.10 -8.69
N ASP A 10 -27.90 -0.20 -8.90
CA ASP A 10 -26.77 -0.95 -8.35
C ASP A 10 -25.46 -0.54 -9.04
N VAL A 11 -24.78 0.47 -8.52
CA VAL A 11 -23.54 0.97 -9.10
C VAL A 11 -22.36 0.71 -8.18
N ILE A 12 -21.38 0.00 -8.70
CA ILE A 12 -20.07 -0.25 -8.05
C ILE A 12 -19.01 0.44 -8.91
N ILE A 13 -18.19 1.30 -8.30
CA ILE A 13 -17.01 1.86 -8.95
C ILE A 13 -15.78 1.26 -8.28
N GLY A 14 -14.97 0.52 -9.02
CA GLY A 14 -13.78 -0.15 -8.50
C GLY A 14 -12.56 0.03 -9.39
N GLY A 15 -11.38 0.18 -8.78
CA GLY A 15 -10.11 0.24 -9.50
C GLY A 15 -9.11 1.21 -8.89
N ASP A 16 -8.00 1.41 -9.62
CA ASP A 16 -7.01 2.44 -9.30
C ASP A 16 -7.51 3.80 -9.78
N LEU A 17 -8.03 4.59 -8.84
CA LEU A 17 -8.55 5.92 -9.12
C LEU A 17 -7.45 7.01 -9.09
N ASN A 18 -6.19 6.63 -8.81
CA ASN A 18 -5.06 7.54 -8.64
C ASN A 18 -5.34 8.70 -7.63
N CYS A 19 -6.27 8.48 -6.72
CA CYS A 19 -6.69 9.41 -5.68
C CYS A 19 -6.81 8.65 -4.37
N TYR A 20 -6.43 9.26 -3.26
CA TYR A 20 -6.67 8.67 -1.94
C TYR A 20 -8.15 8.81 -1.54
N TYR A 21 -8.67 7.87 -0.73
CA TYR A 21 -10.03 7.94 -0.21
C TYR A 21 -10.32 9.27 0.53
N ASN A 22 -9.30 9.87 1.13
CA ASN A 22 -9.30 11.14 1.86
C ASN A 22 -8.56 12.26 1.12
N HIS A 23 -8.60 12.25 -0.21
CA HIS A 23 -7.80 13.13 -1.08
C HIS A 23 -7.96 14.62 -0.72
N LYS A 24 -9.20 15.06 -0.45
CA LYS A 24 -9.48 16.44 -0.07
C LYS A 24 -8.83 16.83 1.25
N ALA A 25 -8.83 15.94 2.25
CA ALA A 25 -8.19 16.22 3.53
C ALA A 25 -6.66 16.29 3.41
N VAL A 26 -6.07 15.48 2.52
CA VAL A 26 -4.60 15.41 2.33
C VAL A 26 -4.08 16.52 1.41
N PHE A 27 -4.83 16.91 0.39
CA PHE A 27 -4.36 17.77 -0.69
C PHE A 27 -5.29 18.94 -1.04
N GLY A 28 -6.34 19.20 -0.25
CA GLY A 28 -7.32 20.24 -0.53
C GLY A 28 -6.73 21.67 -0.55
N ASP A 29 -5.55 21.85 0.05
CA ASP A 29 -4.80 23.11 -0.04
C ASP A 29 -4.10 23.30 -1.40
N ARG A 30 -4.03 22.25 -2.24
CA ARG A 30 -3.34 22.25 -3.54
C ARG A 30 -4.27 22.18 -4.73
N PHE A 31 -5.49 21.72 -4.52
CA PHE A 31 -6.50 21.52 -5.56
C PHE A 31 -7.80 22.17 -5.17
N GLU A 32 -8.39 22.93 -6.08
CA GLU A 32 -9.70 23.53 -5.91
C GLU A 32 -10.78 22.46 -5.79
N GLU A 33 -10.71 21.42 -6.63
CA GLU A 33 -11.56 20.24 -6.59
C GLU A 33 -10.72 18.96 -6.62
N THR A 34 -11.10 17.97 -5.82
CA THR A 34 -10.46 16.65 -5.79
C THR A 34 -11.34 15.61 -6.47
N GLY A 35 -10.71 14.58 -7.09
CA GLY A 35 -11.42 13.57 -7.87
C GLY A 35 -12.42 12.76 -7.05
N VAL A 36 -11.98 12.26 -5.89
CA VAL A 36 -12.75 11.26 -5.11
C VAL A 36 -13.67 11.90 -4.06
N ASN A 37 -13.43 13.11 -3.63
CA ASN A 37 -14.25 13.73 -2.58
C ASN A 37 -15.12 14.88 -3.08
N ASP A 38 -14.83 15.44 -4.25
CA ASP A 38 -15.59 16.54 -4.84
C ASP A 38 -16.28 16.09 -6.14
N ILE A 39 -15.54 15.64 -7.15
CA ILE A 39 -16.12 15.21 -8.45
C ILE A 39 -16.90 13.91 -8.28
N LEU A 40 -16.33 12.93 -7.60
CA LEU A 40 -17.07 11.78 -7.07
C LEU A 40 -17.41 12.08 -5.61
N PRO A 41 -18.67 12.39 -5.29
CA PRO A 41 -19.07 12.85 -3.95
C PRO A 41 -19.08 11.69 -2.96
N THR A 42 -17.88 11.22 -2.59
CA THR A 42 -17.71 10.10 -1.68
C THR A 42 -17.80 10.54 -0.22
N HIS A 43 -18.22 9.63 0.65
CA HIS A 43 -18.32 9.85 2.08
C HIS A 43 -18.12 8.56 2.89
N GLY A 44 -17.95 8.71 4.22
CA GLY A 44 -17.85 7.62 5.19
C GLY A 44 -19.06 7.57 6.14
N ASP A 45 -20.24 7.94 5.66
CA ASP A 45 -21.48 7.93 6.45
C ASP A 45 -22.41 6.85 5.89
N GLU A 46 -22.30 5.66 6.43
CA GLU A 46 -23.06 4.51 5.96
C GLU A 46 -24.58 4.68 6.11
N LYS A 47 -25.04 5.42 7.12
CA LYS A 47 -26.48 5.70 7.32
C LYS A 47 -27.10 6.44 6.14
N ARG A 48 -26.29 7.24 5.43
CA ARG A 48 -26.74 7.93 4.22
C ARG A 48 -27.02 6.98 3.05
N MET A 49 -26.57 5.74 3.13
CA MET A 49 -26.78 4.78 2.03
C MET A 49 -28.18 4.19 2.07
N ALA A 50 -28.77 4.03 3.25
CA ALA A 50 -30.06 3.35 3.45
C ALA A 50 -31.21 4.29 3.85
N GLY A 51 -30.96 5.57 4.00
CA GLY A 51 -31.96 6.53 4.49
C GLY A 51 -32.74 7.23 3.36
N PRO A 52 -33.79 7.98 3.70
CA PRO A 52 -34.56 8.77 2.74
C PRO A 52 -33.76 9.90 2.08
N GLU A 53 -32.62 10.25 2.64
CA GLU A 53 -31.65 11.22 2.09
C GLU A 53 -30.44 10.48 1.46
N ALA A 54 -30.65 9.23 1.00
CA ALA A 54 -29.60 8.47 0.36
C ALA A 54 -28.97 9.25 -0.80
N GLY A 55 -27.65 9.24 -0.86
CA GLY A 55 -26.95 9.96 -1.91
C GLY A 55 -25.44 10.01 -1.69
N GLY A 56 -24.73 10.32 -2.78
CA GLY A 56 -23.29 10.21 -2.85
C GLY A 56 -22.85 8.76 -3.03
N LEU A 57 -21.57 8.50 -2.77
CA LEU A 57 -20.96 7.20 -2.87
C LEU A 57 -20.29 6.85 -1.54
N TYR A 58 -20.60 5.69 -1.00
CA TYR A 58 -19.90 5.21 0.19
C TYR A 58 -18.54 4.61 -0.20
N ASN A 59 -17.50 5.03 0.49
CA ASN A 59 -16.15 4.52 0.23
C ASN A 59 -15.82 3.41 1.23
N LEU A 60 -15.62 2.20 0.73
CA LEU A 60 -15.42 1.03 1.59
C LEU A 60 -14.15 1.07 2.46
N TRP A 61 -13.20 1.96 2.19
CA TRP A 61 -12.08 2.16 3.09
C TRP A 61 -12.50 2.57 4.51
N PHE A 62 -13.70 3.14 4.68
CA PHE A 62 -14.20 3.50 6.00
C PHE A 62 -14.56 2.30 6.89
N GLU A 63 -14.71 1.11 6.33
CA GLU A 63 -14.95 -0.12 7.11
C GLU A 63 -13.70 -0.65 7.81
N LEU A 64 -12.51 -0.27 7.33
CA LEU A 64 -11.27 -0.68 7.98
C LEU A 64 -10.79 0.36 8.98
N PRO A 65 -10.15 -0.08 10.09
CA PRO A 65 -9.43 0.82 10.97
C PRO A 65 -8.40 1.64 10.20
N LYS A 66 -8.20 2.90 10.55
CA LYS A 66 -7.31 3.83 9.82
C LYS A 66 -5.92 3.27 9.57
N GLN A 67 -5.34 2.55 10.54
CA GLN A 67 -4.00 1.96 10.44
C GLN A 67 -3.94 0.78 9.45
N GLU A 68 -5.07 0.26 9.04
CA GLU A 68 -5.17 -0.85 8.09
C GLU A 68 -5.55 -0.39 6.67
N ARG A 69 -5.84 0.90 6.48
CA ARG A 69 -6.19 1.46 5.18
C ARG A 69 -4.95 1.60 4.31
N GLY A 70 -4.93 0.91 3.20
CA GLY A 70 -3.88 1.04 2.21
C GLY A 70 -3.76 -0.16 1.29
N SER A 71 -3.65 0.09 0.00
CA SER A 71 -3.45 -0.90 -1.05
C SER A 71 -2.04 -0.92 -1.61
N GLU A 72 -1.30 0.18 -1.46
CA GLU A 72 0.08 0.32 -1.94
C GLU A 72 0.94 1.05 -0.90
N VAL A 73 2.26 0.96 -1.06
CA VAL A 73 3.22 1.68 -0.21
C VAL A 73 4.08 2.60 -1.05
N TYR A 74 3.99 3.91 -0.77
CA TYR A 74 4.82 4.91 -1.42
C TYR A 74 5.58 5.75 -0.39
N ARG A 75 6.92 5.76 -0.49
CA ARG A 75 7.81 6.50 0.42
C ARG A 75 7.57 6.21 1.91
N GLY A 76 7.22 4.96 2.24
CA GLY A 76 6.99 4.51 3.60
C GLY A 76 5.61 4.82 4.18
N TYR A 77 4.69 5.28 3.36
CA TYR A 77 3.28 5.49 3.72
C TYR A 77 2.38 4.59 2.91
N TRP A 78 1.36 4.07 3.56
CA TRP A 78 0.25 3.42 2.88
C TRP A 78 -0.59 4.44 2.12
N GLY A 79 -0.98 4.09 0.93
CA GLY A 79 -1.91 4.84 0.10
C GLY A 79 -3.14 4.01 -0.24
N THR A 80 -4.20 4.66 -0.68
CA THR A 80 -5.51 4.06 -0.99
C THR A 80 -5.93 4.36 -2.43
N LEU A 81 -5.01 4.21 -3.37
CA LEU A 81 -5.29 4.50 -4.79
C LEU A 81 -6.28 3.50 -5.39
N MET A 82 -6.22 2.23 -4.96
CA MET A 82 -7.26 1.25 -5.24
C MET A 82 -8.47 1.53 -4.35
N GLN A 83 -9.66 1.59 -4.93
CA GLN A 83 -10.89 1.88 -4.18
C GLN A 83 -12.05 1.04 -4.68
N ILE A 84 -13.04 0.85 -3.80
CA ILE A 84 -14.38 0.38 -4.13
C ILE A 84 -15.37 1.38 -3.53
N LEU A 85 -16.18 1.96 -4.41
CA LEU A 85 -17.21 2.94 -4.06
C LEU A 85 -18.58 2.35 -4.39
N LEU A 86 -19.53 2.49 -3.50
CA LEU A 86 -20.86 1.92 -3.61
C LEU A 86 -21.93 3.00 -3.71
N ALA A 87 -22.87 2.83 -4.60
CA ALA A 87 -24.08 3.65 -4.69
C ALA A 87 -25.18 3.16 -3.72
N PRO A 88 -26.16 4.02 -3.38
CA PRO A 88 -27.27 3.66 -2.48
C PRO A 88 -28.05 2.40 -2.86
N GLY A 89 -28.20 2.09 -4.15
CA GLY A 89 -28.90 0.88 -4.59
C GLY A 89 -28.35 -0.41 -3.99
N LEU A 90 -27.04 -0.44 -3.68
CA LEU A 90 -26.41 -1.61 -3.04
C LEU A 90 -26.76 -1.76 -1.55
N TYR A 91 -27.57 -0.85 -1.00
CA TYR A 91 -28.06 -0.84 0.38
C TYR A 91 -29.58 -0.93 0.48
N ASP A 92 -30.26 -1.25 -0.60
CA ASP A 92 -31.71 -1.50 -0.59
C ASP A 92 -32.02 -3.01 -0.68
N ASN A 93 -33.30 -3.35 -0.79
CA ASN A 93 -33.79 -4.73 -0.85
C ASN A 93 -34.07 -5.20 -2.27
N GLN A 94 -33.35 -4.71 -3.27
CA GLN A 94 -33.52 -5.06 -4.68
C GLN A 94 -32.16 -5.37 -5.32
N GLY A 95 -32.19 -6.19 -6.37
CA GLY A 95 -31.03 -6.47 -7.21
C GLY A 95 -29.85 -7.06 -6.48
N ILE A 96 -28.78 -6.30 -6.29
CA ILE A 96 -27.54 -6.72 -5.63
C ILE A 96 -27.36 -5.94 -4.33
N GLN A 97 -27.15 -6.65 -3.24
CA GLN A 97 -26.94 -6.04 -1.95
C GLN A 97 -25.50 -6.27 -1.45
N TYR A 98 -24.88 -5.23 -0.94
CA TYR A 98 -23.58 -5.31 -0.30
C TYR A 98 -23.67 -6.09 1.03
N VAL A 99 -22.70 -6.96 1.28
CA VAL A 99 -22.55 -7.64 2.57
C VAL A 99 -21.68 -6.79 3.46
N ASP A 100 -22.31 -6.12 4.41
CA ASP A 100 -21.66 -5.18 5.32
C ASP A 100 -20.42 -5.77 6.02
N ASN A 101 -19.40 -4.96 6.24
CA ASN A 101 -18.09 -5.35 6.80
C ASN A 101 -17.37 -6.50 6.05
N SER A 102 -17.68 -6.70 4.78
CA SER A 102 -17.00 -7.71 3.97
C SER A 102 -15.83 -7.17 3.14
N PHE A 103 -15.55 -5.87 3.23
CA PHE A 103 -14.44 -5.25 2.54
C PHE A 103 -13.11 -5.55 3.23
N ASP A 104 -12.12 -5.93 2.44
CA ASP A 104 -10.74 -6.13 2.92
C ASP A 104 -9.72 -6.01 1.77
N ARG A 105 -8.46 -6.09 2.14
CA ARG A 105 -7.31 -6.24 1.25
C ARG A 105 -6.91 -7.72 1.22
N LEU A 106 -6.78 -8.29 0.04
CA LEU A 106 -6.27 -9.65 -0.06
C LEU A 106 -4.74 -9.65 0.13
N THR A 107 -4.29 -10.27 1.22
CA THR A 107 -2.87 -10.46 1.53
C THR A 107 -2.53 -11.93 1.66
N ILE A 108 -1.54 -12.39 0.89
CA ILE A 108 -1.01 -13.75 0.94
C ILE A 108 0.50 -13.64 1.15
N PRO A 109 0.98 -13.82 2.40
CA PRO A 109 2.39 -13.67 2.74
C PRO A 109 3.31 -14.53 1.88
N GLY A 110 4.35 -13.94 1.32
CA GLY A 110 5.30 -14.60 0.43
C GLY A 110 4.83 -14.73 -1.03
N GLU A 111 3.57 -14.38 -1.33
CA GLU A 111 3.04 -14.37 -2.69
C GLU A 111 2.80 -12.94 -3.19
N ASN A 112 1.79 -12.24 -2.67
CA ASN A 112 1.50 -10.87 -3.10
C ASN A 112 1.98 -9.80 -2.11
N VAL A 113 2.39 -10.20 -0.90
CA VAL A 113 3.04 -9.32 0.08
C VAL A 113 4.35 -9.94 0.59
N ASP A 114 5.33 -9.09 0.91
CA ASP A 114 6.51 -9.55 1.62
C ASP A 114 6.15 -10.04 3.03
N ALA A 115 6.77 -11.15 3.44
CA ALA A 115 6.42 -11.83 4.68
C ALA A 115 6.80 -11.02 5.94
N ARG A 116 7.72 -10.06 5.83
CA ARG A 116 8.22 -9.26 6.95
C ARG A 116 7.38 -8.02 7.22
N TRP A 117 7.03 -7.27 6.17
CA TRP A 117 6.42 -5.94 6.29
C TRP A 117 4.99 -5.89 5.79
N GLY A 118 4.53 -6.94 5.09
CA GLY A 118 3.20 -7.02 4.50
C GLY A 118 2.99 -6.04 3.34
N ARG A 119 4.07 -5.53 2.73
CA ARG A 119 3.98 -4.63 1.57
C ARG A 119 3.67 -5.40 0.30
N PRO A 120 2.96 -4.80 -0.67
CA PRO A 120 2.77 -5.41 -1.98
C PRO A 120 4.10 -5.81 -2.62
N MET A 121 4.15 -7.02 -3.16
CA MET A 121 5.29 -7.54 -3.91
C MET A 121 5.06 -7.28 -5.40
N ARG A 122 5.69 -6.20 -5.89
CA ARG A 122 5.64 -5.82 -7.29
C ARG A 122 6.24 -6.91 -8.17
N TRP A 123 5.57 -7.20 -9.30
CA TRP A 123 6.11 -8.10 -10.29
C TRP A 123 7.52 -7.68 -10.77
N ASN A 124 8.43 -8.64 -10.82
CA ASN A 124 9.72 -8.49 -11.46
C ASN A 124 10.17 -9.82 -12.09
N ASN A 125 11.06 -9.75 -13.09
CA ASN A 125 11.51 -10.90 -13.85
C ASN A 125 12.76 -11.56 -13.25
N VAL A 126 13.28 -11.04 -12.17
CA VAL A 126 14.50 -11.55 -11.54
C VAL A 126 14.21 -12.94 -10.96
N GLY A 127 15.10 -13.89 -11.20
CA GLY A 127 14.98 -15.25 -10.66
C GLY A 127 13.81 -16.07 -11.20
N GLY A 128 13.18 -15.68 -12.29
CA GLY A 128 12.06 -16.41 -12.90
C GLY A 128 10.68 -15.85 -12.62
N GLY A 129 10.64 -14.67 -12.02
CA GLY A 129 9.42 -13.94 -11.71
C GLY A 129 8.95 -14.15 -10.27
N VAL A 130 8.77 -13.07 -9.55
CA VAL A 130 8.22 -13.03 -8.20
C VAL A 130 7.32 -11.82 -8.04
N GLY A 131 6.36 -11.90 -7.12
CA GLY A 131 5.36 -10.87 -6.89
C GLY A 131 4.31 -10.79 -8.02
N TYR A 132 3.37 -9.91 -7.88
CA TYR A 132 2.27 -9.73 -8.83
C TYR A 132 2.05 -8.26 -9.17
N SER A 133 1.86 -7.41 -8.17
CA SER A 133 1.50 -6.00 -8.32
C SER A 133 2.10 -5.17 -7.19
N ASP A 134 2.29 -3.88 -7.43
CA ASP A 134 2.59 -2.88 -6.41
C ASP A 134 1.35 -2.40 -5.65
N HIS A 135 0.17 -2.94 -6.01
CA HIS A 135 -1.09 -2.74 -5.30
C HIS A 135 -1.65 -4.06 -4.79
N LEU A 136 -2.27 -4.03 -3.61
CA LEU A 136 -3.03 -5.14 -3.08
C LEU A 136 -4.41 -5.21 -3.76
N PRO A 137 -4.91 -6.41 -4.10
CA PRO A 137 -6.28 -6.57 -4.51
C PRO A 137 -7.23 -6.19 -3.39
N LEU A 138 -8.31 -5.51 -3.72
CA LEU A 138 -9.42 -5.25 -2.82
C LEU A 138 -10.51 -6.27 -3.05
N VAL A 139 -11.17 -6.69 -1.97
CA VAL A 139 -12.28 -7.65 -2.01
C VAL A 139 -13.47 -7.09 -1.26
N ALA A 140 -14.66 -7.36 -1.76
CA ALA A 140 -15.93 -7.08 -1.13
C ALA A 140 -16.93 -8.16 -1.53
N ARG A 141 -17.88 -8.47 -0.69
CA ARG A 141 -18.89 -9.48 -0.95
C ARG A 141 -20.24 -8.83 -1.27
N PHE A 142 -20.94 -9.44 -2.20
CA PHE A 142 -22.28 -9.03 -2.58
C PHE A 142 -23.17 -10.26 -2.62
N ARG A 143 -24.45 -10.07 -2.39
CA ARG A 143 -25.46 -11.09 -2.57
C ARG A 143 -26.48 -10.62 -3.59
N VAL A 144 -26.94 -11.52 -4.42
CA VAL A 144 -28.08 -11.28 -5.31
C VAL A 144 -29.34 -11.55 -4.51
N LEU A 145 -30.28 -10.62 -4.56
CA LEU A 145 -31.58 -10.75 -3.96
C LEU A 145 -32.55 -11.31 -5.01
N ASP A 146 -33.31 -12.31 -4.66
CA ASP A 146 -34.40 -12.88 -5.44
C ASP A 146 -35.73 -12.74 -4.70
N GLU A 147 -36.80 -13.16 -5.33
CA GLU A 147 -38.16 -13.03 -4.75
C GLU A 147 -38.34 -13.79 -3.43
N ASP A 148 -37.49 -14.79 -3.18
CA ASP A 148 -37.52 -15.63 -1.98
C ASP A 148 -36.51 -15.20 -0.90
N THR A 149 -35.62 -14.24 -1.24
CA THR A 149 -34.60 -13.77 -0.33
C THR A 149 -35.07 -12.53 0.41
N ASP A 150 -35.37 -12.68 1.69
CA ASP A 150 -35.62 -11.53 2.56
C ASP A 150 -34.38 -10.63 2.55
N GLY A 151 -34.50 -9.46 1.95
CA GLY A 151 -33.47 -8.45 1.93
C GLY A 151 -33.18 -8.02 3.35
N TRP A 152 -32.10 -8.57 3.93
CA TRP A 152 -31.65 -8.15 5.24
C TRP A 152 -30.43 -7.25 5.08
N MET A 153 -30.58 -6.03 5.49
CA MET A 153 -29.50 -5.06 5.49
C MET A 153 -28.98 -4.87 6.90
N SER A 154 -27.69 -5.00 7.06
CA SER A 154 -26.97 -4.63 8.27
C SER A 154 -26.19 -3.36 8.01
N LEU A 155 -26.20 -2.45 8.97
CA LEU A 155 -25.33 -1.28 9.03
C LEU A 155 -24.55 -1.37 10.35
N GLU A 156 -23.48 -2.15 10.35
CA GLU A 156 -22.69 -2.40 11.56
C GLU A 156 -21.75 -1.25 11.90
N ASN A 157 -21.42 -0.41 10.89
CA ASN A 157 -20.60 0.79 11.03
C ASN A 157 -21.43 2.09 10.86
N PRO A 158 -22.53 2.29 11.62
CA PRO A 158 -23.45 3.39 11.38
C PRO A 158 -22.91 4.76 11.84
N THR A 159 -21.65 4.85 12.19
CA THR A 159 -21.04 6.09 12.64
C THR A 159 -20.44 6.84 11.45
N ARG A 160 -20.88 8.07 11.31
CA ARG A 160 -20.27 8.98 10.36
C ARG A 160 -18.80 9.19 10.70
N GLU A 161 -17.92 8.83 9.79
CA GLU A 161 -16.51 9.15 9.88
C GLU A 161 -16.18 10.32 8.93
N ALA A 162 -15.53 11.34 9.47
CA ALA A 162 -15.03 12.46 8.67
C ALA A 162 -13.71 12.08 8.00
N PHE A 163 -13.46 12.62 6.83
CA PHE A 163 -12.14 12.56 6.21
C PHE A 163 -11.12 13.30 7.07
N THR A 164 -9.99 12.65 7.29
CA THR A 164 -8.82 13.20 7.97
C THR A 164 -7.60 13.07 7.05
N ASP A 165 -6.54 13.82 7.32
CA ASP A 165 -5.30 13.75 6.53
C ASP A 165 -4.40 12.56 6.90
N ASP A 166 -4.91 11.64 7.69
CA ASP A 166 -4.21 10.45 8.12
C ASP A 166 -3.79 9.57 6.94
N ARG A 167 -2.52 9.27 6.90
CA ARG A 167 -1.92 8.27 6.03
C ARG A 167 -1.08 7.34 6.89
N PRO A 168 -1.48 6.06 7.04
CA PRO A 168 -0.74 5.12 7.85
C PRO A 168 0.71 5.02 7.38
N ARG A 169 1.64 5.17 8.30
CA ARG A 169 3.06 4.99 8.02
C ARG A 169 3.46 3.56 8.30
N MET A 170 4.30 3.00 7.42
CA MET A 170 4.94 1.72 7.66
C MET A 170 5.80 1.79 8.93
N ASP A 171 5.66 0.77 9.79
CA ASP A 171 6.54 0.61 10.95
C ASP A 171 7.73 -0.28 10.57
N PHE A 172 8.83 0.36 10.25
CA PHE A 172 10.10 -0.31 9.93
C PHE A 172 11.02 -0.46 11.16
N ARG A 173 10.52 -0.30 12.38
CA ARG A 173 11.36 -0.47 13.57
C ARG A 173 11.84 -1.92 13.71
N LEU A 174 13.14 -2.07 13.94
CA LEU A 174 13.76 -3.38 14.13
C LEU A 174 13.64 -3.79 15.60
N ARG A 175 12.81 -4.78 15.87
CA ARG A 175 12.60 -5.32 17.22
C ARG A 175 13.78 -6.17 17.70
N ASP A 176 14.34 -6.99 16.80
CA ASP A 176 15.53 -7.80 17.05
C ASP A 176 16.57 -7.59 15.96
N ARG A 177 17.57 -6.78 16.29
CA ARG A 177 18.68 -6.48 15.39
C ARG A 177 19.71 -7.61 15.30
N ARG A 178 19.74 -8.52 16.30
CA ARG A 178 20.73 -9.60 16.35
C ARG A 178 20.39 -10.76 15.41
N ALA A 179 19.11 -10.92 15.14
CA ALA A 179 18.62 -11.93 14.22
C ALA A 179 18.74 -11.55 12.73
N VAL A 180 19.22 -10.35 12.42
CA VAL A 180 19.36 -9.89 11.03
C VAL A 180 20.66 -10.45 10.44
N PRO A 181 20.59 -11.24 9.34
CA PRO A 181 21.77 -11.82 8.71
C PRO A 181 22.64 -10.75 8.05
N ASP A 182 23.93 -11.06 7.96
CA ASP A 182 24.87 -10.24 7.19
C ASP A 182 24.66 -10.43 5.68
N ALA A 183 24.84 -9.36 4.94
CA ALA A 183 24.67 -9.35 3.50
C ALA A 183 25.81 -10.09 2.74
N GLU A 184 26.94 -10.38 3.38
CA GLU A 184 28.12 -11.01 2.75
C GLU A 184 27.77 -12.34 2.04
N GLY A 185 26.86 -13.12 2.60
CA GLY A 185 26.38 -14.36 2.00
C GLY A 185 25.75 -14.18 0.61
N LEU A 186 25.20 -13.01 0.32
CA LEU A 186 24.54 -12.74 -0.98
C LEU A 186 25.50 -12.78 -2.17
N ALA A 187 26.80 -12.47 -1.96
CA ALA A 187 27.80 -12.49 -3.02
C ALA A 187 28.00 -13.91 -3.59
N ASN A 188 27.79 -14.94 -2.77
CA ASN A 188 27.96 -16.34 -3.15
C ASN A 188 26.71 -16.96 -3.79
N LEU A 189 25.58 -16.25 -3.81
CA LEU A 189 24.32 -16.76 -4.35
C LEU A 189 24.17 -16.41 -5.84
N GLY A 190 23.56 -17.33 -6.58
CA GLY A 190 23.07 -17.07 -7.93
C GLY A 190 21.91 -16.07 -7.94
N GLU A 191 21.59 -15.54 -9.10
CA GLU A 191 20.51 -14.55 -9.25
C GLU A 191 19.14 -15.11 -8.80
N ARG A 192 18.88 -16.38 -9.13
CA ARG A 192 17.63 -17.06 -8.76
C ARG A 192 17.50 -17.23 -7.25
N ASP A 193 18.59 -17.60 -6.58
CA ASP A 193 18.57 -17.81 -5.12
C ASP A 193 18.45 -16.46 -4.40
N ARG A 194 19.10 -15.41 -4.91
CA ARG A 194 18.90 -14.05 -4.38
C ARG A 194 17.46 -13.57 -4.54
N ALA A 195 16.77 -13.96 -5.61
CA ALA A 195 15.38 -13.59 -5.82
C ALA A 195 14.43 -14.15 -4.76
N THR A 196 14.76 -15.31 -4.17
CA THR A 196 13.97 -15.88 -3.06
C THR A 196 14.09 -15.07 -1.77
N LEU A 197 15.07 -14.17 -1.69
CA LEU A 197 15.36 -13.33 -0.52
C LEU A 197 14.85 -11.88 -0.69
N LEU A 198 14.05 -11.63 -1.73
CA LEU A 198 13.45 -10.31 -1.93
C LEU A 198 12.51 -9.96 -0.77
N GLY A 199 12.63 -8.72 -0.29
CA GLY A 199 11.92 -8.23 0.91
C GLY A 199 12.64 -8.55 2.23
N GLU A 200 13.61 -9.47 2.23
CA GLU A 200 14.38 -9.79 3.43
C GLU A 200 15.34 -8.65 3.82
N LEU A 201 15.54 -8.53 5.12
CA LEU A 201 16.40 -7.52 5.73
C LEU A 201 17.80 -8.08 5.96
N PHE A 202 18.81 -7.29 5.64
CA PHE A 202 20.22 -7.60 5.83
C PHE A 202 20.93 -6.50 6.60
N ARG A 203 21.95 -6.91 7.36
CA ARG A 203 22.93 -6.00 7.92
C ARG A 203 24.06 -5.81 6.89
N LEU A 204 24.38 -4.57 6.58
CA LEU A 204 25.48 -4.18 5.72
C LEU A 204 26.58 -3.53 6.55
N ASP A 205 27.80 -4.00 6.35
CA ASP A 205 29.02 -3.33 6.79
C ASP A 205 29.97 -3.29 5.58
N THR A 206 29.94 -2.20 4.86
CA THR A 206 30.47 -2.14 3.48
C THR A 206 31.07 -0.77 3.20
N VAL A 207 31.66 -0.62 2.01
CA VAL A 207 32.19 0.64 1.54
C VAL A 207 31.42 1.17 0.35
N LEU A 208 31.27 2.48 0.28
CA LEU A 208 30.68 3.17 -0.87
C LEU A 208 31.68 3.12 -2.05
N VAL A 209 31.23 2.63 -3.19
CA VAL A 209 32.05 2.52 -4.41
C VAL A 209 31.62 3.47 -5.54
N SER A 210 30.45 4.09 -5.37
CA SER A 210 29.92 5.14 -6.26
C SER A 210 28.94 6.02 -5.50
N GLU A 211 28.94 7.31 -5.75
CA GLU A 211 28.05 8.29 -5.11
C GLU A 211 26.75 8.48 -5.89
N LYS A 212 26.79 8.48 -7.22
CA LYS A 212 25.63 8.81 -8.07
C LYS A 212 25.50 7.84 -9.25
N PRO A 213 24.63 6.83 -9.18
CA PRO A 213 23.85 6.43 -8.01
C PRO A 213 24.74 5.83 -6.92
N ALA A 214 24.35 5.99 -5.65
CA ALA A 214 25.07 5.40 -4.54
C ALA A 214 25.12 3.87 -4.69
N ARG A 215 26.33 3.30 -4.66
CA ARG A 215 26.58 1.86 -4.76
C ARG A 215 27.51 1.41 -3.65
N VAL A 216 27.29 0.21 -3.20
CA VAL A 216 28.10 -0.47 -2.18
C VAL A 216 28.65 -1.78 -2.73
N ARG A 217 29.76 -2.25 -2.15
CA ARG A 217 30.41 -3.51 -2.54
C ARG A 217 30.26 -4.55 -1.44
N ILE A 218 29.77 -5.72 -1.81
CA ILE A 218 29.61 -6.88 -0.92
C ILE A 218 30.34 -8.05 -1.59
N GLY A 219 31.52 -8.40 -1.08
CA GLY A 219 32.41 -9.30 -1.81
C GLY A 219 32.70 -8.74 -3.22
N ASP A 220 32.44 -9.55 -4.24
CA ASP A 220 32.58 -9.15 -5.65
C ASP A 220 31.32 -8.52 -6.24
N LEU A 221 30.27 -8.39 -5.47
CA LEU A 221 28.97 -7.90 -5.91
C LEU A 221 28.84 -6.39 -5.64
N GLU A 222 28.55 -5.61 -6.68
CA GLU A 222 28.21 -4.21 -6.53
C GLU A 222 26.70 -4.02 -6.66
N MET A 223 26.07 -3.44 -5.64
CA MET A 223 24.64 -3.17 -5.62
C MET A 223 24.36 -1.69 -5.38
N GLN A 224 23.33 -1.18 -6.04
CA GLN A 224 22.81 0.14 -5.74
C GLN A 224 22.20 0.13 -4.35
N ILE A 225 22.39 1.24 -3.63
CA ILE A 225 21.66 1.53 -2.41
C ILE A 225 20.68 2.68 -2.68
N TYR A 226 19.45 2.50 -2.26
CA TYR A 226 18.39 3.48 -2.47
C TYR A 226 17.70 3.81 -1.14
N ALA A 227 17.21 5.03 -1.03
CA ALA A 227 16.41 5.47 0.11
C ALA A 227 15.19 6.25 -0.38
N PRO A 228 13.97 5.82 -0.07
CA PRO A 228 12.75 6.53 -0.45
C PRO A 228 12.58 7.84 0.33
N MET A 229 13.11 7.94 1.55
CA MET A 229 13.00 9.13 2.41
C MET A 229 14.14 10.13 2.17
N ARG A 230 13.79 11.43 2.11
CA ARG A 230 14.76 12.51 1.87
C ARG A 230 15.84 12.57 2.94
N GLU A 231 15.46 12.38 4.20
CA GLU A 231 16.41 12.38 5.32
C GLU A 231 17.55 11.35 5.14
N ILE A 232 17.18 10.14 4.71
CA ILE A 232 18.16 9.07 4.48
C ILE A 232 19.02 9.40 3.26
N ARG A 233 18.40 9.91 2.18
CA ARG A 233 19.16 10.32 0.98
C ARG A 233 20.20 11.38 1.31
N ASN A 234 19.84 12.40 2.09
CA ASN A 234 20.79 13.42 2.50
C ASN A 234 22.01 12.80 3.22
N ARG A 235 21.78 11.83 4.13
CA ARG A 235 22.87 11.13 4.82
C ARG A 235 23.75 10.28 3.90
N LEU A 236 23.18 9.71 2.85
CA LEU A 236 23.94 8.99 1.82
C LEU A 236 24.71 9.94 0.90
N ASP A 237 24.14 11.13 0.61
CA ASP A 237 24.77 12.16 -0.20
C ASP A 237 25.97 12.83 0.52
N ASP A 238 26.03 12.72 1.86
CA ASP A 238 27.16 13.20 2.67
C ASP A 238 28.37 12.23 2.66
N LEU A 239 28.19 11.02 2.10
CA LEU A 239 29.27 10.02 2.01
C LEU A 239 30.04 10.17 0.69
N SER A 240 31.36 9.90 0.76
CA SER A 240 32.26 9.85 -0.38
C SER A 240 32.68 8.42 -0.71
N VAL A 241 33.14 8.21 -1.94
CA VAL A 241 33.73 6.92 -2.36
C VAL A 241 34.87 6.52 -1.41
N GLY A 242 34.78 5.30 -0.87
CA GLY A 242 35.71 4.78 0.13
C GLY A 242 35.20 4.87 1.57
N ASP A 243 34.16 5.67 1.82
CA ASP A 243 33.58 5.76 3.15
C ASP A 243 32.87 4.45 3.52
N ARG A 244 32.97 4.09 4.81
CA ARG A 244 32.31 2.92 5.37
C ARG A 244 30.85 3.22 5.67
N LEU A 245 29.97 2.34 5.24
CA LEU A 245 28.55 2.40 5.54
C LEU A 245 28.13 1.17 6.35
N LYS A 246 27.67 1.42 7.58
CA LYS A 246 27.01 0.40 8.41
C LYS A 246 25.52 0.69 8.47
N THR A 247 24.72 -0.21 7.95
CA THR A 247 23.27 0.00 7.90
C THR A 247 22.52 -1.33 7.88
N TYR A 248 21.22 -1.25 8.10
CA TYR A 248 20.28 -2.29 7.69
C TYR A 248 19.62 -1.87 6.38
N ALA A 249 19.33 -2.84 5.51
CA ALA A 249 18.63 -2.59 4.26
C ALA A 249 17.85 -3.82 3.80
N THR A 250 16.72 -3.63 3.15
CA THR A 250 16.00 -4.73 2.50
C THR A 250 16.58 -4.98 1.11
N LEU A 251 16.64 -6.25 0.71
CA LEU A 251 16.96 -6.64 -0.65
C LEU A 251 15.71 -6.45 -1.51
N GLU A 252 15.81 -5.62 -2.52
CA GLU A 252 14.71 -5.32 -3.44
C GLU A 252 15.19 -5.33 -4.88
N THR A 253 14.29 -5.09 -5.82
CA THR A 253 14.65 -4.92 -7.23
C THR A 253 14.14 -3.59 -7.77
N TYR A 254 14.89 -3.04 -8.71
CA TYR A 254 14.48 -1.92 -9.51
C TYR A 254 14.92 -2.11 -10.96
N ARG A 255 13.96 -2.05 -11.90
CA ARG A 255 14.21 -2.26 -13.33
C ARG A 255 15.00 -3.54 -13.63
N GLY A 256 14.63 -4.64 -12.97
CA GLY A 256 15.25 -5.94 -13.15
C GLY A 256 16.65 -6.10 -12.54
N ARG A 257 17.08 -5.20 -11.66
CA ARG A 257 18.35 -5.29 -10.95
C ARG A 257 18.15 -5.29 -9.46
N PHE A 258 18.92 -6.10 -8.74
CA PHE A 258 18.93 -6.07 -7.28
C PHE A 258 19.48 -4.74 -6.77
N GLN A 259 18.89 -4.27 -5.68
CA GLN A 259 19.33 -3.12 -4.92
C GLN A 259 19.06 -3.32 -3.43
N PHE A 260 19.75 -2.56 -2.61
CA PHE A 260 19.39 -2.40 -1.20
C PHE A 260 18.55 -1.16 -0.99
N VAL A 261 17.53 -1.26 -0.13
CA VAL A 261 16.66 -0.13 0.21
C VAL A 261 16.69 0.11 1.71
N ILE A 262 17.03 1.35 2.09
CA ILE A 262 16.98 1.80 3.49
C ILE A 262 15.67 2.52 3.72
N HIS A 263 14.78 1.92 4.50
CA HIS A 263 13.44 2.44 4.74
C HIS A 263 13.31 3.34 5.97
N ASP A 264 14.22 3.23 6.93
CA ASP A 264 14.16 3.96 8.19
C ASP A 264 15.49 4.65 8.51
N PRO A 265 15.48 5.93 8.92
CA PRO A 265 16.70 6.64 9.30
C PRO A 265 17.49 6.00 10.46
N GLY A 266 16.79 5.28 11.35
CA GLY A 266 17.39 4.53 12.45
C GLY A 266 18.11 3.25 12.02
N TRP A 267 18.07 2.90 10.73
CA TRP A 267 18.83 1.77 10.19
C TRP A 267 20.27 2.11 9.87
N ILE A 268 20.60 3.38 9.65
CA ILE A 268 21.99 3.83 9.50
C ILE A 268 22.62 3.86 10.89
N LEU A 269 23.62 3.02 11.09
CA LEU A 269 24.32 2.90 12.35
C LEU A 269 25.38 4.01 12.45
N LYS A 270 25.50 4.61 13.61
CA LYS A 270 26.63 5.50 13.92
C LYS A 270 27.83 4.64 14.31
N ASP A 271 29.01 5.06 13.88
CA ASP A 271 30.28 4.48 14.36
C ASP A 271 30.47 4.70 15.84
#